data_4937e5ea86f5c1cb9776b7824d835fc7
#
_entry.id   4937e5ea86f5c1cb9776b7824d835fc7
#
_cell.length_a   1.000
_cell.length_b   1.000
_cell.length_c   1.000
_cell.angle_alpha   90.00
_cell.angle_beta   90.00
_cell.angle_gamma   90.00
#
_symmetry.space_group_name_H-M   'P 1'
#
loop_
_entity.id
_entity.type
_entity.pdbx_description
1 polymer ?
#
loop_
_entity_poly.entity_id
_entity_poly.type
_entity_poly.pdbx_seq_one_letter_code
_entity_poly.pdbx_strand_id
1 'polypeptide(L)'
;FLDAKILYNFFANYNDDYSLRCQVNNLCIYSNDKSWLKQITKKVKSVELFYEPSANSLNFLQTNKNTIIVDNDFPYGYKCTFGYKKIPSNLADWCERNTAKIKISKDTLKHIKNSGFVHGRYMYVKDDSILMLINIMAGNCITRTDKLVTQQNIDK
;
A
#
# COMPACT_ATOMS: atom_id res chain seq x y z
N PHE A 1 27.00 -5.66 -5.92
CA PHE A 1 27.59 -6.22 -4.69
C PHE A 1 28.12 -5.17 -3.71
N LEU A 2 28.65 -3.99 -4.18
CA LEU A 2 29.20 -2.96 -3.31
C LEU A 2 28.15 -2.35 -2.41
N ASP A 3 27.00 -1.94 -2.96
CA ASP A 3 25.91 -1.33 -2.19
C ASP A 3 25.33 -2.29 -1.14
N ALA A 4 25.23 -3.59 -1.44
CA ALA A 4 24.77 -4.59 -0.49
C ALA A 4 25.71 -4.70 0.73
N LYS A 5 27.04 -4.62 0.53
CA LYS A 5 28.02 -4.62 1.63
C LYS A 5 27.92 -3.35 2.47
N ILE A 6 27.70 -2.20 1.83
CA ILE A 6 27.49 -0.93 2.52
C ILE A 6 26.23 -1.01 3.38
N LEU A 7 25.11 -1.47 2.82
CA LEU A 7 23.85 -1.62 3.54
C LEU A 7 23.96 -2.58 4.72
N TYR A 8 24.65 -3.73 4.54
CA TYR A 8 24.90 -4.66 5.64
C TYR A 8 25.62 -3.98 6.82
N ASN A 9 26.67 -3.20 6.55
CA ASN A 9 27.38 -2.48 7.59
C ASN A 9 26.51 -1.43 8.29
N PHE A 10 25.61 -0.75 7.55
CA PHE A 10 24.67 0.18 8.15
C PHE A 10 23.70 -0.53 9.09
N PHE A 11 23.13 -1.65 8.69
CA PHE A 11 22.18 -2.40 9.51
C PHE A 11 22.85 -3.05 10.72
N ALA A 12 24.06 -3.60 10.54
CA ALA A 12 24.79 -4.26 11.62
C ALA A 12 25.22 -3.31 12.75
N ASN A 13 25.38 -2.01 12.45
CA ASN A 13 25.82 -1.00 13.41
C ASN A 13 24.72 -0.03 13.86
N TYR A 14 23.46 -0.31 13.51
CA TYR A 14 22.34 0.53 13.89
C TYR A 14 21.48 -0.15 14.95
N ASN A 15 21.28 0.55 16.08
CA ASN A 15 20.63 -0.01 17.27
C ASN A 15 19.17 0.44 17.44
N ASP A 16 18.71 1.40 16.63
CA ASP A 16 17.33 1.88 16.67
C ASP A 16 16.43 1.13 15.71
N ASP A 17 15.11 1.36 15.82
CA ASP A 17 14.11 0.68 15.03
C ASP A 17 14.13 1.11 13.55
N TYR A 18 14.14 0.13 12.67
CA TYR A 18 13.93 0.30 11.24
C TYR A 18 13.07 -0.82 10.66
N SER A 19 12.47 -0.59 9.51
CA SER A 19 11.70 -1.60 8.79
C SER A 19 12.20 -1.73 7.36
N LEU A 20 12.21 -2.96 6.87
CA LEU A 20 12.60 -3.29 5.50
C LEU A 20 11.42 -3.88 4.74
N ARG A 21 11.25 -3.45 3.50
CA ARG A 21 10.29 -4.02 2.57
C ARG A 21 10.94 -4.31 1.23
N CYS A 22 10.97 -5.57 0.85
CA CYS A 22 11.43 -5.98 -0.48
C CYS A 22 10.25 -6.02 -1.45
N GLN A 23 10.40 -5.37 -2.60
CA GLN A 23 9.42 -5.37 -3.68
C GLN A 23 10.13 -5.66 -5.00
N VAL A 24 9.89 -6.84 -5.56
CA VAL A 24 10.50 -7.28 -6.83
C VAL A 24 12.01 -6.98 -6.85
N ASN A 25 12.41 -5.83 -7.39
CA ASN A 25 13.82 -5.41 -7.53
C ASN A 25 14.23 -4.28 -6.57
N ASN A 26 13.31 -3.80 -5.71
CA ASN A 26 13.55 -2.64 -4.87
C ASN A 26 13.56 -3.02 -3.40
N LEU A 27 14.51 -2.46 -2.65
CA LEU A 27 14.55 -2.50 -1.19
C LEU A 27 14.14 -1.13 -0.65
N CYS A 28 13.01 -1.11 0.08
CA CYS A 28 12.57 0.09 0.78
C CYS A 28 13.03 0.01 2.25
N ILE A 29 13.65 1.08 2.72
CA ILE A 29 14.16 1.21 4.10
C ILE A 29 13.37 2.32 4.77
N TYR A 30 12.77 2.04 5.93
CA TYR A 30 12.01 3.00 6.72
C TYR A 30 12.64 3.15 8.10
N SER A 31 12.81 4.37 8.57
CA SER A 31 13.27 4.70 9.92
C SER A 31 12.77 6.07 10.34
N ASN A 32 12.62 6.29 11.64
CA ASN A 32 12.36 7.60 12.21
C ASN A 32 13.65 8.46 12.30
N ASP A 33 14.83 7.85 12.16
CA ASP A 33 16.10 8.56 12.10
C ASP A 33 16.42 9.03 10.68
N LYS A 34 16.04 10.28 10.40
CA LYS A 34 16.33 10.95 9.14
C LYS A 34 17.82 11.09 8.85
N SER A 35 18.64 11.29 9.90
CA SER A 35 20.09 11.49 9.75
C SER A 35 20.76 10.21 9.27
N TRP A 36 20.36 9.08 9.82
CA TRP A 36 20.82 7.77 9.44
C TRP A 36 20.41 7.42 7.99
N LEU A 37 19.15 7.64 7.61
CA LEU A 37 18.71 7.45 6.23
C LEU A 37 19.50 8.31 5.24
N LYS A 38 19.78 9.58 5.57
CA LYS A 38 20.60 10.46 4.74
C LYS A 38 22.06 10.00 4.61
N GLN A 39 22.61 9.35 5.62
CA GLN A 39 23.95 8.76 5.52
C GLN A 39 23.95 7.57 4.55
N ILE A 40 22.91 6.74 4.56
CA ILE A 40 22.75 5.65 3.59
C ILE A 40 22.72 6.22 2.16
N THR A 41 21.89 7.24 1.91
CA THR A 41 21.77 7.82 0.56
C THR A 41 23.06 8.43 0.04
N LYS A 42 23.96 8.89 0.91
CA LYS A 42 25.28 9.42 0.51
C LYS A 42 26.27 8.34 0.11
N LYS A 43 26.13 7.13 0.62
CA LYS A 43 27.11 6.04 0.41
C LYS A 43 26.65 4.97 -0.57
N VAL A 44 25.34 4.74 -0.65
CA VAL A 44 24.74 3.80 -1.59
C VAL A 44 24.46 4.50 -2.91
N LYS A 45 24.98 3.96 -4.01
CA LYS A 45 24.86 4.58 -5.34
C LYS A 45 23.53 4.31 -6.03
N SER A 46 22.88 3.20 -5.72
CA SER A 46 21.63 2.74 -6.34
C SER A 46 20.37 3.26 -5.64
N VAL A 47 20.44 4.42 -4.98
CA VAL A 47 19.26 5.05 -4.38
C VAL A 47 18.41 5.69 -5.48
N GLU A 48 17.17 5.22 -5.63
CA GLU A 48 16.22 5.75 -6.61
C GLU A 48 15.40 6.91 -6.05
N LEU A 49 15.00 6.82 -4.78
CA LEU A 49 14.13 7.80 -4.14
C LEU A 49 14.45 7.93 -2.65
N PHE A 50 14.50 9.16 -2.17
CA PHE A 50 14.44 9.49 -0.76
C PHE A 50 13.19 10.30 -0.49
N TYR A 51 12.28 9.75 0.32
CA TYR A 51 11.01 10.39 0.65
C TYR A 51 10.96 10.77 2.13
N GLU A 52 10.55 12.00 2.39
CA GLU A 52 10.29 12.51 3.72
C GLU A 52 8.84 13.03 3.78
N PRO A 53 7.98 12.46 4.62
CA PRO A 53 6.62 12.97 4.77
C PRO A 53 6.65 14.39 5.39
N SER A 54 5.72 15.24 4.98
CA SER A 54 5.54 16.56 5.60
C SER A 54 5.04 16.42 7.05
N ALA A 55 5.27 17.44 7.88
CA ALA A 55 4.76 17.47 9.25
C ALA A 55 3.22 17.34 9.27
N ASN A 56 2.52 17.98 8.32
CA ASN A 56 1.07 17.87 8.18
C ASN A 56 0.65 16.44 7.88
N SER A 57 1.35 15.74 6.98
CA SER A 57 1.09 14.33 6.65
C SER A 57 1.28 13.43 7.86
N LEU A 58 2.33 13.63 8.64
CA LEU A 58 2.58 12.86 9.86
C LEU A 58 1.48 13.06 10.88
N ASN A 59 1.14 14.31 11.19
CA ASN A 59 0.06 14.65 12.13
C ASN A 59 -1.28 14.07 11.67
N PHE A 60 -1.57 14.18 10.37
CA PHE A 60 -2.79 13.64 9.78
C PHE A 60 -2.88 12.12 9.95
N LEU A 61 -1.82 11.37 9.67
CA LEU A 61 -1.79 9.92 9.80
C LEU A 61 -1.87 9.44 11.26
N GLN A 62 -1.33 10.20 12.21
CA GLN A 62 -1.45 9.89 13.65
C GLN A 62 -2.90 9.97 14.13
N THR A 63 -3.68 10.91 13.61
CA THR A 63 -5.09 11.11 14.00
C THR A 63 -6.07 10.27 13.18
N ASN A 64 -5.72 9.92 11.94
CA ASN A 64 -6.60 9.21 11.00
C ASN A 64 -6.07 7.79 10.73
N LYS A 65 -6.48 6.84 11.58
CA LYS A 65 -6.14 5.43 11.40
C LYS A 65 -6.74 4.88 10.09
N ASN A 66 -6.11 3.86 9.52
CA ASN A 66 -6.52 3.23 8.26
C ASN A 66 -6.62 4.23 7.10
N THR A 67 -5.66 5.14 7.01
CA THR A 67 -5.54 6.09 5.91
C THR A 67 -4.19 5.93 5.21
N ILE A 68 -4.20 6.05 3.90
CA ILE A 68 -2.99 6.03 3.05
C ILE A 68 -2.98 7.33 2.25
N ILE A 69 -1.84 8.03 2.26
CA ILE A 69 -1.63 9.20 1.42
C ILE A 69 -1.21 8.71 0.03
N VAL A 70 -1.88 9.22 -0.99
CA VAL A 70 -1.66 8.87 -2.40
C VAL A 70 -1.38 10.12 -3.23
N ASP A 71 -0.89 9.91 -4.45
CA ASP A 71 -0.66 10.97 -5.43
C ASP A 71 -1.98 11.70 -5.75
N ASN A 72 -1.87 12.98 -6.13
CA ASN A 72 -3.03 13.83 -6.35
C ASN A 72 -3.96 13.36 -7.47
N ASP A 73 -3.45 12.64 -8.45
CA ASP A 73 -4.20 12.12 -9.60
C ASP A 73 -4.80 10.74 -9.38
N PHE A 74 -4.70 10.19 -8.16
CA PHE A 74 -5.20 8.84 -7.88
C PHE A 74 -6.73 8.85 -7.76
N PRO A 75 -7.48 8.17 -8.67
CA PRO A 75 -8.92 8.37 -8.82
C PRO A 75 -9.79 7.53 -7.89
N TYR A 76 -9.20 6.81 -6.94
CA TYR A 76 -9.90 5.91 -6.03
C TYR A 76 -9.86 6.44 -4.60
N GLY A 77 -10.98 6.25 -3.88
CA GLY A 77 -11.12 6.70 -2.48
C GLY A 77 -10.74 5.65 -1.44
N TYR A 78 -10.70 4.36 -1.83
CA TYR A 78 -10.47 3.28 -0.87
C TYR A 78 -9.59 2.17 -1.44
N LYS A 79 -8.81 1.54 -0.53
CA LYS A 79 -8.09 0.29 -0.76
C LYS A 79 -8.68 -0.79 0.14
N CYS A 80 -9.24 -1.84 -0.46
CA CYS A 80 -9.81 -2.97 0.24
C CYS A 80 -8.87 -4.18 0.16
N THR A 81 -8.40 -4.68 1.29
CA THR A 81 -7.49 -5.84 1.37
C THR A 81 -8.27 -7.09 1.73
N PHE A 82 -8.06 -8.15 0.96
CA PHE A 82 -8.70 -9.45 1.14
C PHE A 82 -8.06 -10.25 2.26
N GLY A 83 -8.92 -10.94 3.03
CA GLY A 83 -8.54 -11.86 4.09
C GLY A 83 -8.42 -13.31 3.62
N TYR A 84 -8.47 -14.22 4.61
CA TYR A 84 -8.34 -15.66 4.37
C TYR A 84 -9.62 -16.32 3.85
N LYS A 85 -10.77 -15.67 3.96
CA LYS A 85 -12.04 -16.25 3.54
C LYS A 85 -12.15 -16.29 2.03
N LYS A 86 -12.79 -17.35 1.56
CA LYS A 86 -13.07 -17.53 0.13
C LYS A 86 -14.01 -16.42 -0.37
N ILE A 87 -13.62 -15.81 -1.47
CA ILE A 87 -14.40 -14.75 -2.10
C ILE A 87 -15.42 -15.39 -3.07
N PRO A 88 -16.68 -14.90 -3.08
CA PRO A 88 -17.66 -15.34 -4.07
C PRO A 88 -17.19 -15.03 -5.50
N SER A 89 -17.34 -15.99 -6.41
CA SER A 89 -16.88 -15.84 -7.80
C SER A 89 -17.63 -14.73 -8.57
N ASN A 90 -18.89 -14.48 -8.21
CA ASN A 90 -19.70 -13.39 -8.79
C ASN A 90 -19.08 -11.99 -8.56
N LEU A 91 -18.26 -11.82 -7.51
CA LEU A 91 -17.52 -10.58 -7.30
C LEU A 91 -16.52 -10.34 -8.44
N ALA A 92 -15.84 -11.37 -8.93
CA ALA A 92 -14.88 -11.21 -10.02
C ALA A 92 -15.58 -10.76 -11.31
N ASP A 93 -16.72 -11.38 -11.65
CA ASP A 93 -17.50 -11.01 -12.82
C ASP A 93 -18.07 -9.59 -12.72
N TRP A 94 -18.45 -9.19 -11.52
CA TRP A 94 -18.91 -7.83 -11.27
C TRP A 94 -17.77 -6.81 -11.41
N CYS A 95 -16.57 -7.10 -10.88
CA CYS A 95 -15.40 -6.25 -11.01
C CYS A 95 -14.98 -6.04 -12.46
N GLU A 96 -15.01 -7.09 -13.28
CA GLU A 96 -14.69 -6.99 -14.72
C GLU A 96 -15.66 -6.08 -15.50
N ARG A 97 -16.92 -6.07 -15.10
CA ARG A 97 -17.94 -5.20 -15.71
C ARG A 97 -17.92 -3.76 -15.21
N ASN A 98 -17.21 -3.50 -14.09
CA ASN A 98 -17.18 -2.20 -13.42
C ASN A 98 -15.78 -1.59 -13.32
N THR A 99 -14.93 -1.78 -14.33
CA THR A 99 -13.53 -1.33 -14.36
C THR A 99 -13.34 0.19 -14.19
N ALA A 100 -14.35 1.00 -14.55
CA ALA A 100 -14.33 2.45 -14.30
C ALA A 100 -14.48 2.83 -12.82
N LYS A 101 -14.97 1.92 -11.98
CA LYS A 101 -15.26 2.14 -10.56
C LYS A 101 -14.30 1.39 -9.64
N ILE A 102 -13.60 0.39 -10.17
CA ILE A 102 -12.72 -0.51 -9.41
C ILE A 102 -11.44 -0.78 -10.19
N LYS A 103 -10.32 -0.80 -9.46
CA LYS A 103 -9.04 -1.29 -9.99
C LYS A 103 -8.63 -2.52 -9.19
N ILE A 104 -8.53 -3.65 -9.89
CA ILE A 104 -8.07 -4.94 -9.33
C ILE A 104 -7.14 -5.60 -10.35
N SER A 105 -6.12 -6.31 -9.89
CA SER A 105 -5.19 -6.97 -10.81
C SER A 105 -5.86 -8.16 -11.52
N LYS A 106 -5.49 -8.39 -12.78
CA LYS A 106 -5.98 -9.54 -13.57
C LYS A 106 -5.68 -10.87 -12.87
N ASP A 107 -4.52 -10.97 -12.23
CA ASP A 107 -4.11 -12.15 -11.49
C ASP A 107 -5.01 -12.38 -10.25
N THR A 108 -5.36 -11.33 -9.52
CA THR A 108 -6.32 -11.43 -8.40
C THR A 108 -7.70 -11.89 -8.89
N LEU A 109 -8.20 -11.32 -9.99
CA LEU A 109 -9.48 -11.75 -10.61
C LEU A 109 -9.46 -13.22 -10.98
N LYS A 110 -8.38 -13.68 -11.62
CA LYS A 110 -8.21 -15.10 -11.99
C LYS A 110 -8.23 -16.01 -10.76
N HIS A 111 -7.57 -15.62 -9.66
CA HIS A 111 -7.61 -16.39 -8.43
C HIS A 111 -9.02 -16.45 -7.81
N ILE A 112 -9.76 -15.34 -7.80
CA ILE A 112 -11.14 -15.33 -7.31
C ILE A 112 -12.02 -16.27 -8.13
N LYS A 113 -11.95 -16.19 -9.46
CA LYS A 113 -12.73 -17.07 -10.38
C LYS A 113 -12.43 -18.55 -10.15
N ASN A 114 -11.19 -18.90 -9.94
CA ASN A 114 -10.74 -20.27 -9.69
C ASN A 114 -10.89 -20.70 -8.23
N SER A 115 -11.60 -19.93 -7.41
CA SER A 115 -11.75 -20.20 -5.97
C SER A 115 -10.43 -20.32 -5.20
N GLY A 116 -9.37 -19.66 -5.71
CA GLY A 116 -8.04 -19.64 -5.10
C GLY A 116 -7.96 -18.66 -3.92
N PHE A 117 -6.86 -18.76 -3.18
CA PHE A 117 -6.57 -17.86 -2.09
C PHE A 117 -6.11 -16.50 -2.59
N VAL A 118 -6.69 -15.43 -2.04
CA VAL A 118 -6.36 -14.04 -2.34
C VAL A 118 -5.94 -13.24 -1.12
N HIS A 119 -5.62 -13.90 -0.02
CA HIS A 119 -5.18 -13.25 1.22
C HIS A 119 -4.03 -12.26 0.97
N GLY A 120 -4.16 -11.05 1.54
CA GLY A 120 -3.19 -9.98 1.36
C GLY A 120 -3.23 -9.26 0.01
N ARG A 121 -3.97 -9.80 -0.99
CA ARG A 121 -4.23 -9.08 -2.23
C ARG A 121 -5.26 -7.98 -1.97
N TYR A 122 -5.39 -7.03 -2.88
CA TYR A 122 -6.25 -5.87 -2.68
C TYR A 122 -6.90 -5.40 -3.98
N MET A 123 -7.91 -4.56 -3.82
CA MET A 123 -8.51 -3.76 -4.88
C MET A 123 -8.67 -2.31 -4.43
N TYR A 124 -8.69 -1.41 -5.40
CA TYR A 124 -9.07 -0.01 -5.18
C TYR A 124 -10.52 0.21 -5.59
N VAL A 125 -11.22 1.02 -4.82
CA VAL A 125 -12.65 1.34 -4.96
C VAL A 125 -12.82 2.85 -5.03
N LYS A 126 -13.68 3.31 -5.95
CA LYS A 126 -13.78 4.72 -6.29
C LYS A 126 -14.36 5.57 -5.15
N ASP A 127 -15.49 5.16 -4.59
CA ASP A 127 -16.28 5.96 -3.65
C ASP A 127 -17.02 5.10 -2.62
N ASP A 128 -17.70 5.75 -1.66
CA ASP A 128 -18.45 5.11 -0.58
C ASP A 128 -19.56 4.20 -1.09
N SER A 129 -20.27 4.58 -2.14
CA SER A 129 -21.40 3.80 -2.69
C SER A 129 -20.91 2.46 -3.22
N ILE A 130 -19.77 2.48 -3.92
CA ILE A 130 -19.13 1.27 -4.43
C ILE A 130 -18.52 0.45 -3.30
N LEU A 131 -17.94 1.10 -2.29
CA LEU A 131 -17.42 0.41 -1.11
C LEU A 131 -18.53 -0.36 -0.37
N MET A 132 -19.69 0.27 -0.18
CA MET A 132 -20.86 -0.38 0.45
C MET A 132 -21.29 -1.61 -0.35
N LEU A 133 -21.41 -1.48 -1.67
CA LEU A 133 -21.79 -2.59 -2.55
C LEU A 133 -20.78 -3.75 -2.48
N ILE A 134 -19.48 -3.44 -2.51
CA ILE A 134 -18.42 -4.44 -2.38
C ILE A 134 -18.51 -5.16 -1.02
N ASN A 135 -18.75 -4.45 0.06
CA ASN A 135 -18.88 -5.06 1.39
C ASN A 135 -20.07 -6.03 1.44
N ILE A 136 -21.19 -5.70 0.79
CA ILE A 136 -22.34 -6.60 0.67
C ILE A 136 -21.98 -7.85 -0.15
N MET A 137 -21.32 -7.68 -1.30
CA MET A 137 -20.99 -8.78 -2.21
C MET A 137 -19.85 -9.67 -1.69
N ALA A 138 -18.82 -9.08 -1.11
CA ALA A 138 -17.66 -9.78 -0.58
C ALA A 138 -17.92 -10.35 0.82
N GLY A 139 -18.93 -9.86 1.51
CA GLY A 139 -19.20 -10.23 2.90
C GLY A 139 -17.98 -9.98 3.79
N ASN A 140 -17.68 -10.95 4.68
CA ASN A 140 -16.54 -10.86 5.59
C ASN A 140 -15.19 -11.24 4.95
N CYS A 141 -15.04 -11.13 3.63
CA CYS A 141 -13.79 -11.46 2.93
C CYS A 141 -12.80 -10.30 2.91
N ILE A 142 -13.29 -9.06 3.13
CA ILE A 142 -12.43 -7.87 3.29
C ILE A 142 -12.05 -7.77 4.76
N THR A 143 -10.75 -7.78 5.04
CA THR A 143 -10.20 -7.70 6.40
C THR A 143 -9.74 -6.30 6.78
N ARG A 144 -9.45 -5.47 5.78
CA ARG A 144 -9.01 -4.10 5.99
C ARG A 144 -9.47 -3.21 4.85
N THR A 145 -9.99 -2.05 5.23
CA THR A 145 -10.30 -0.95 4.31
C THR A 145 -9.50 0.27 4.74
N ASP A 146 -8.67 0.78 3.83
CA ASP A 146 -7.91 2.00 4.03
C ASP A 146 -8.54 3.11 3.19
N LYS A 147 -8.78 4.28 3.79
CA LYS A 147 -9.18 5.49 3.07
C LYS A 147 -7.96 6.07 2.34
N LEU A 148 -8.14 6.47 1.09
CA LEU A 148 -7.09 7.08 0.29
C LEU A 148 -7.30 8.59 0.28
N VAL A 149 -6.27 9.34 0.65
CA VAL A 149 -6.33 10.80 0.76
C VAL A 149 -5.15 11.38 -0.01
N THR A 150 -5.40 12.40 -0.81
CA THR A 150 -4.33 13.06 -1.55
C THR A 150 -3.62 14.09 -0.68
N GLN A 151 -2.35 14.40 -1.00
CA GLN A 151 -1.58 15.41 -0.29
C GLN A 151 -2.30 16.78 -0.28
N GLN A 152 -2.92 17.16 -1.39
CA GLN A 152 -3.69 18.43 -1.48
C GLN A 152 -4.86 18.52 -0.49
N ASN A 153 -5.42 17.39 -0.09
CA ASN A 153 -6.53 17.37 0.88
C ASN A 153 -6.06 17.47 2.33
N ILE A 154 -4.76 17.26 2.57
CA ILE A 154 -4.13 17.37 3.89
C ILE A 154 -3.63 18.79 4.14
N ASP A 155 -3.18 19.45 3.09
CA ASP A 155 -2.56 20.79 3.17
C ASP A 155 -3.59 21.93 3.08
N LYS A 156 -4.90 21.62 3.00
CA LYS A 156 -6.02 22.56 3.08
C LYS A 156 -6.43 22.80 4.53
#